data_65c930c57a13478d159a70d555b5a98b
#
_entry.id   65c930c57a13478d159a70d555b5a98b
#
_cell.length_a   1.000
_cell.length_b   1.000
_cell.length_c   1.000
_cell.angle_alpha   90.00
_cell.angle_beta   90.00
_cell.angle_gamma   90.00
#
_symmetry.space_group_name_H-M   'P 1'
#
loop_
_entity.id
_entity.type
_entity.pdbx_description
1 polymer ?
#
loop_
_entity_poly.entity_id
_entity_poly.type
_entity_poly.pdbx_seq_one_letter_code
_entity_poly.pdbx_strand_id
1 'polypeptide(L)'
;MKKILLIIFFSNCSFSELILEITQGTEDPFRVAIIEFQGSNEISKDIHEIIKNNLKRSGEFTIFDNDDLLSTPKSENDIIFNDFKILNIDYLVIGNIVNDKLNITSEYKVFDIKKSKKVRSSTIFGIPNKNRQLAHYISDGIYEEITGIKGIASTKILYVTENEDFKLIVADADGKNEQVLLESSEPIISPSWSPDSKKVAYVSFETGM
;
A
#
# COMPACT_ATOMS: atom_id res chain seq x y z
N MET A 1 -49.91 -51.52 22.83
CA MET A 1 -48.96 -51.10 21.74
C MET A 1 -48.43 -49.69 22.08
N LYS A 2 -47.19 -49.58 22.61
CA LYS A 2 -46.56 -48.27 22.91
C LYS A 2 -45.81 -47.78 21.66
N LYS A 3 -46.24 -46.64 21.11
CA LYS A 3 -45.53 -45.97 19.98
C LYS A 3 -44.37 -45.18 20.57
N ILE A 4 -43.12 -45.56 20.20
CA ILE A 4 -41.91 -44.81 20.53
C ILE A 4 -41.75 -43.74 19.46
N LEU A 5 -41.81 -42.48 19.91
CA LEU A 5 -41.52 -41.32 19.06
C LEU A 5 -40.01 -41.02 19.09
N LEU A 6 -39.32 -41.31 17.97
CA LEU A 6 -37.90 -41.00 17.81
C LEU A 6 -37.75 -39.54 17.38
N ILE A 7 -37.29 -38.69 18.27
CA ILE A 7 -36.97 -37.28 17.95
C ILE A 7 -35.50 -37.24 17.50
N ILE A 8 -35.27 -37.02 16.21
CA ILE A 8 -33.93 -36.80 15.65
C ILE A 8 -33.60 -35.31 15.84
N PHE A 9 -32.64 -35.01 16.70
CA PHE A 9 -32.08 -33.67 16.88
C PHE A 9 -31.07 -33.42 15.75
N PHE A 10 -31.43 -32.60 14.78
CA PHE A 10 -30.48 -32.04 13.81
C PHE A 10 -29.71 -30.92 14.49
N SER A 11 -28.47 -31.20 14.88
CA SER A 11 -27.51 -30.16 15.31
C SER A 11 -27.02 -29.44 14.08
N ASN A 12 -27.52 -28.21 13.84
CA ASN A 12 -26.94 -27.32 12.88
C ASN A 12 -25.62 -26.76 13.44
N CYS A 13 -24.48 -27.27 12.97
CA CYS A 13 -23.19 -26.58 13.15
C CYS A 13 -23.22 -25.29 12.34
N SER A 14 -23.50 -24.17 12.99
CA SER A 14 -23.26 -22.85 12.43
C SER A 14 -21.77 -22.58 12.48
N PHE A 15 -21.11 -22.63 11.33
CA PHE A 15 -19.76 -22.07 11.19
C PHE A 15 -19.92 -20.53 11.25
N SER A 16 -19.51 -19.93 12.34
CA SER A 16 -19.40 -18.49 12.47
C SER A 16 -18.06 -18.11 11.85
N GLU A 17 -18.09 -17.54 10.65
CA GLU A 17 -16.92 -16.90 10.06
C GLU A 17 -16.68 -15.58 10.81
N LEU A 18 -15.56 -15.47 11.50
CA LEU A 18 -15.18 -14.23 12.18
C LEU A 18 -14.65 -13.26 11.14
N ILE A 19 -15.53 -12.39 10.62
CA ILE A 19 -15.11 -11.26 9.79
C ILE A 19 -14.63 -10.16 10.74
N LEU A 20 -13.32 -10.01 10.87
CA LEU A 20 -12.71 -8.90 11.59
C LEU A 20 -12.54 -7.73 10.62
N GLU A 21 -13.48 -6.81 10.59
CA GLU A 21 -13.34 -5.56 9.86
C GLU A 21 -12.60 -4.55 10.74
N ILE A 22 -11.31 -4.35 10.47
CA ILE A 22 -10.50 -3.32 11.13
C ILE A 22 -10.63 -2.05 10.30
N THR A 23 -11.67 -1.28 10.54
CA THR A 23 -11.84 0.08 10.01
C THR A 23 -11.34 1.08 11.05
N GLN A 24 -10.04 1.21 11.21
CA GLN A 24 -9.44 2.38 11.89
C GLN A 24 -8.93 3.34 10.81
N GLY A 25 -9.85 4.04 10.16
CA GLY A 25 -9.51 5.28 9.47
C GLY A 25 -9.55 6.44 10.48
N THR A 26 -8.81 7.48 10.23
CA THR A 26 -8.91 8.76 10.94
C THR A 26 -10.32 9.33 10.77
N GLU A 27 -10.89 9.92 11.82
CA GLU A 27 -12.22 10.58 11.74
C GLU A 27 -12.25 11.69 10.67
N ASP A 28 -11.10 12.29 10.34
CA ASP A 28 -10.97 13.33 9.30
C ASP A 28 -9.71 13.06 8.45
N PRO A 29 -9.79 12.19 7.44
CA PRO A 29 -8.65 11.85 6.59
C PRO A 29 -8.26 13.03 5.69
N PHE A 30 -6.96 13.21 5.44
CA PHE A 30 -6.43 14.21 4.52
C PHE A 30 -6.99 14.01 3.09
N ARG A 31 -7.56 15.05 2.52
CA ARG A 31 -8.12 15.05 1.17
C ARG A 31 -7.00 15.39 0.17
N VAL A 32 -6.58 14.40 -0.62
CA VAL A 32 -5.40 14.54 -1.49
C VAL A 32 -5.77 14.29 -2.94
N ALA A 33 -5.42 15.22 -3.83
CA ALA A 33 -5.42 15.02 -5.27
C ALA A 33 -4.03 14.58 -5.73
N ILE A 34 -3.95 13.48 -6.44
CA ILE A 34 -2.70 12.99 -7.04
C ILE A 34 -2.90 12.99 -8.55
N ILE A 35 -2.29 13.96 -9.22
CA ILE A 35 -2.36 14.04 -10.69
C ILE A 35 -1.53 12.91 -11.29
N GLU A 36 -2.02 12.31 -12.38
CA GLU A 36 -1.27 11.29 -13.11
C GLU A 36 0.11 11.81 -13.47
N PHE A 37 1.15 11.08 -13.07
CA PHE A 37 2.53 11.51 -13.27
C PHE A 37 2.86 11.55 -14.77
N GLN A 38 3.51 12.65 -15.17
CA GLN A 38 4.00 12.80 -16.55
C GLN A 38 5.06 11.75 -16.84
N GLY A 39 5.22 11.34 -18.11
CA GLY A 39 6.31 10.44 -18.53
C GLY A 39 5.88 9.32 -19.47
N SER A 40 6.59 8.20 -19.48
CA SER A 40 6.30 7.07 -20.35
C SER A 40 5.00 6.36 -19.91
N ASN A 41 4.04 6.31 -20.80
CA ASN A 41 2.62 6.10 -20.54
C ASN A 41 2.24 4.90 -19.64
N GLU A 42 2.86 3.72 -19.80
CA GLU A 42 2.51 2.55 -18.98
C GLU A 42 3.16 2.60 -17.59
N ILE A 43 4.45 2.90 -17.53
CA ILE A 43 5.19 2.91 -16.25
C ILE A 43 4.69 4.02 -15.32
N SER A 44 4.39 5.20 -15.86
CA SER A 44 3.86 6.29 -15.04
C SER A 44 2.47 5.99 -14.50
N LYS A 45 1.61 5.29 -15.26
CA LYS A 45 0.31 4.83 -14.79
C LYS A 45 0.43 3.79 -13.68
N ASP A 46 1.29 2.79 -13.86
CA ASP A 46 1.53 1.77 -12.83
C ASP A 46 2.01 2.40 -11.51
N ILE A 47 2.98 3.31 -11.59
CA ILE A 47 3.52 4.02 -10.43
C ILE A 47 2.43 4.85 -9.75
N HIS A 48 1.64 5.60 -10.53
CA HIS A 48 0.54 6.40 -10.04
C HIS A 48 -0.49 5.55 -9.27
N GLU A 49 -0.94 4.44 -9.84
CA GLU A 49 -1.89 3.54 -9.18
C GLU A 49 -1.33 2.91 -7.90
N ILE A 50 -0.05 2.54 -7.88
CA ILE A 50 0.58 2.02 -6.67
C ILE A 50 0.63 3.09 -5.57
N ILE A 51 0.98 4.34 -5.91
CA ILE A 51 1.00 5.45 -4.95
C ILE A 51 -0.41 5.66 -4.36
N LYS A 52 -1.43 5.76 -5.21
CA LYS A 52 -2.83 5.91 -4.77
C LYS A 52 -3.23 4.80 -3.78
N ASN A 53 -2.96 3.54 -4.17
CA ASN A 53 -3.33 2.39 -3.36
C ASN A 53 -2.58 2.34 -2.03
N ASN A 54 -1.30 2.70 -1.99
CA ASN A 54 -0.52 2.79 -0.76
C ASN A 54 -1.11 3.82 0.21
N LEU A 55 -1.43 5.01 -0.30
CA LEU A 55 -2.00 6.08 0.53
C LEU A 55 -3.43 5.74 0.98
N LYS A 56 -4.29 5.22 0.09
CA LYS A 56 -5.63 4.75 0.48
C LYS A 56 -5.58 3.69 1.58
N ARG A 57 -4.68 2.71 1.46
CA ARG A 57 -4.55 1.60 2.41
C ARG A 57 -4.15 2.05 3.82
N SER A 58 -3.46 3.18 3.94
CA SER A 58 -3.08 3.70 5.26
C SER A 58 -4.28 4.14 6.11
N GLY A 59 -5.43 4.42 5.49
CA GLY A 59 -6.61 4.95 6.17
C GLY A 59 -6.53 6.45 6.52
N GLU A 60 -5.38 7.09 6.28
CA GLU A 60 -5.14 8.51 6.60
C GLU A 60 -5.56 9.45 5.46
N PHE A 61 -5.89 8.91 4.26
CA PHE A 61 -6.11 9.71 3.08
C PHE A 61 -7.39 9.34 2.33
N THR A 62 -8.12 10.38 1.92
CA THR A 62 -9.13 10.31 0.87
C THR A 62 -8.51 10.81 -0.42
N ILE A 63 -8.36 9.93 -1.42
CA ILE A 63 -7.73 10.26 -2.71
C ILE A 63 -8.82 10.64 -3.72
N PHE A 64 -8.62 11.77 -4.39
CA PHE A 64 -9.45 12.24 -5.50
C PHE A 64 -8.87 11.75 -6.82
N ASP A 65 -9.70 11.15 -7.64
CA ASP A 65 -9.34 10.72 -8.99
C ASP A 65 -9.38 11.91 -9.98
N ASN A 66 -8.65 11.82 -11.08
CA ASN A 66 -8.55 12.92 -12.04
C ASN A 66 -9.93 13.37 -12.58
N ASP A 67 -10.87 12.44 -12.71
CA ASP A 67 -12.22 12.72 -13.22
C ASP A 67 -13.07 13.56 -12.24
N ASP A 68 -12.71 13.59 -10.97
CA ASP A 68 -13.38 14.38 -9.93
C ASP A 68 -12.78 15.78 -9.77
N LEU A 69 -11.74 16.12 -10.53
CA LEU A 69 -11.00 17.38 -10.42
C LEU A 69 -11.47 18.40 -11.45
N LEU A 70 -11.45 19.68 -11.08
CA LEU A 70 -11.76 20.79 -11.99
C LEU A 70 -10.60 21.10 -12.96
N SER A 71 -9.36 20.77 -12.55
CA SER A 71 -8.16 20.93 -13.38
C SER A 71 -7.12 19.87 -13.05
N THR A 72 -6.30 19.52 -14.04
CA THR A 72 -5.22 18.53 -13.92
C THR A 72 -3.89 19.15 -14.34
N PRO A 73 -3.25 19.97 -13.46
CA PRO A 73 -2.03 20.69 -13.79
C PRO A 73 -0.89 19.73 -14.09
N LYS A 74 -0.14 20.01 -15.15
CA LYS A 74 1.04 19.24 -15.56
C LYS A 74 2.34 19.81 -14.98
N SER A 75 2.35 21.06 -14.61
CA SER A 75 3.48 21.73 -14.00
C SER A 75 3.05 22.63 -12.84
N GLU A 76 4.01 23.07 -12.04
CA GLU A 76 3.78 24.00 -10.92
C GLU A 76 3.11 25.31 -11.37
N ASN A 77 3.45 25.80 -12.58
CA ASN A 77 2.92 27.06 -13.12
C ASN A 77 1.46 26.95 -13.58
N ASP A 78 0.96 25.72 -13.80
CA ASP A 78 -0.41 25.48 -14.26
C ASP A 78 -1.39 25.31 -13.09
N ILE A 79 -0.92 25.40 -11.83
CA ILE A 79 -1.75 25.15 -10.66
C ILE A 79 -2.67 26.34 -10.39
N ILE A 80 -3.97 26.10 -10.51
CA ILE A 80 -5.02 27.02 -10.08
C ILE A 80 -5.50 26.57 -8.70
N PHE A 81 -4.89 27.08 -7.64
CA PHE A 81 -5.20 26.65 -6.26
C PHE A 81 -6.68 26.74 -5.90
N ASN A 82 -7.42 27.67 -6.50
CA ASN A 82 -8.83 27.85 -6.23
C ASN A 82 -9.69 26.64 -6.66
N ASP A 83 -9.31 25.96 -7.74
CA ASP A 83 -10.02 24.78 -8.23
C ASP A 83 -10.01 23.64 -7.18
N PHE A 84 -8.89 23.50 -6.49
CA PHE A 84 -8.73 22.48 -5.41
C PHE A 84 -9.36 22.93 -4.09
N LYS A 85 -9.35 24.25 -3.79
CA LYS A 85 -10.03 24.82 -2.61
C LYS A 85 -11.54 24.59 -2.65
N ILE A 86 -12.17 24.77 -3.81
CA ILE A 86 -13.62 24.54 -4.00
C ILE A 86 -14.00 23.10 -3.69
N LEU A 87 -13.11 22.14 -4.01
CA LEU A 87 -13.30 20.72 -3.74
C LEU A 87 -12.91 20.31 -2.30
N ASN A 88 -12.49 21.26 -1.46
CA ASN A 88 -11.95 21.03 -0.12
C ASN A 88 -10.78 20.05 -0.11
N ILE A 89 -9.92 20.09 -1.13
CA ILE A 89 -8.68 19.32 -1.17
C ILE A 89 -7.64 19.99 -0.28
N ASP A 90 -6.94 19.20 0.55
CA ASP A 90 -5.93 19.70 1.46
C ASP A 90 -4.56 19.77 0.78
N TYR A 91 -4.22 18.72 0.01
CA TYR A 91 -2.93 18.61 -0.66
C TYR A 91 -3.07 18.20 -2.12
N LEU A 92 -2.17 18.70 -2.94
CA LEU A 92 -2.02 18.34 -4.35
C LEU A 92 -0.63 17.74 -4.57
N VAL A 93 -0.58 16.63 -5.28
CA VAL A 93 0.67 15.99 -5.71
C VAL A 93 0.73 15.99 -7.23
N ILE A 94 1.82 16.52 -7.78
CA ILE A 94 2.16 16.40 -9.20
C ILE A 94 3.54 15.76 -9.33
N GLY A 95 3.79 15.06 -10.43
CA GLY A 95 5.08 14.41 -10.64
C GLY A 95 5.38 14.11 -12.08
N ASN A 96 6.65 13.79 -12.33
CA ASN A 96 7.17 13.37 -13.61
C ASN A 96 8.06 12.14 -13.44
N ILE A 97 8.02 11.22 -14.40
CA ILE A 97 8.84 10.03 -14.44
C ILE A 97 9.62 10.02 -15.75
N VAL A 98 10.93 10.00 -15.61
CA VAL A 98 11.86 9.81 -16.72
C VAL A 98 12.43 8.40 -16.60
N ASN A 99 12.18 7.59 -17.63
CA ASN A 99 12.71 6.25 -17.71
C ASN A 99 13.61 6.14 -18.94
N ASP A 100 14.89 6.00 -18.73
CA ASP A 100 15.85 5.63 -19.74
C ASP A 100 16.34 4.18 -19.56
N LYS A 101 17.18 3.68 -20.46
CA LYS A 101 17.62 2.27 -20.42
C LYS A 101 18.43 1.92 -19.16
N LEU A 102 18.99 2.90 -18.49
CA LEU A 102 19.92 2.72 -17.37
C LEU A 102 19.31 3.12 -16.03
N ASN A 103 18.39 4.11 -16.02
CA ASN A 103 17.87 4.70 -14.82
C ASN A 103 16.38 5.01 -14.97
N ILE A 104 15.67 4.91 -13.87
CA ILE A 104 14.34 5.49 -13.72
C ILE A 104 14.41 6.58 -12.65
N THR A 105 13.91 7.75 -12.96
CA THR A 105 13.95 8.91 -12.05
C THR A 105 12.54 9.47 -11.93
N SER A 106 12.09 9.72 -10.71
CA SER A 106 10.85 10.45 -10.44
C SER A 106 11.16 11.76 -9.75
N GLU A 107 10.62 12.83 -10.29
CA GLU A 107 10.49 14.11 -9.58
C GLU A 107 9.02 14.28 -9.18
N TYR A 108 8.75 14.57 -7.89
CA TYR A 108 7.41 14.88 -7.44
C TYR A 108 7.41 16.09 -6.50
N LYS A 109 6.28 16.78 -6.47
CA LYS A 109 6.05 17.97 -5.66
C LYS A 109 4.73 17.85 -4.92
N VAL A 110 4.73 18.28 -3.66
CA VAL A 110 3.53 18.34 -2.81
C VAL A 110 3.22 19.80 -2.50
N PHE A 111 1.95 20.14 -2.64
CA PHE A 111 1.45 21.51 -2.39
C PHE A 111 0.38 21.46 -1.30
N ASP A 112 0.51 22.34 -0.29
CA ASP A 112 -0.55 22.64 0.68
C ASP A 112 -1.51 23.63 0.00
N ILE A 113 -2.73 23.17 -0.25
CA ILE A 113 -3.74 23.93 -0.99
C ILE A 113 -4.28 25.09 -0.17
N LYS A 114 -4.48 24.90 1.14
CA LYS A 114 -4.96 25.93 2.05
C LYS A 114 -3.98 27.11 2.09
N LYS A 115 -2.69 26.82 2.19
CA LYS A 115 -1.62 27.82 2.21
C LYS A 115 -1.19 28.29 0.81
N SER A 116 -1.69 27.67 -0.25
CA SER A 116 -1.27 27.93 -1.65
C SER A 116 0.25 27.87 -1.82
N LYS A 117 0.89 26.87 -1.22
CA LYS A 117 2.36 26.79 -1.12
C LYS A 117 2.85 25.38 -1.42
N LYS A 118 3.98 25.30 -2.14
CA LYS A 118 4.74 24.07 -2.25
C LYS A 118 5.41 23.76 -0.91
N VAL A 119 5.18 22.54 -0.41
CA VAL A 119 5.75 22.07 0.86
C VAL A 119 6.89 21.07 0.64
N ARG A 120 6.84 20.29 -0.45
CA ARG A 120 7.92 19.35 -0.79
C ARG A 120 8.24 19.39 -2.27
N SER A 121 9.52 19.22 -2.60
CA SER A 121 10.03 18.83 -3.91
C SER A 121 11.09 17.78 -3.71
N SER A 122 10.96 16.64 -4.36
CA SER A 122 11.86 15.51 -4.17
C SER A 122 12.15 14.82 -5.50
N THR A 123 13.38 14.37 -5.65
CA THR A 123 13.81 13.53 -6.78
C THR A 123 14.26 12.18 -6.23
N ILE A 124 13.71 11.10 -6.75
CA ILE A 124 14.06 9.74 -6.36
C ILE A 124 14.62 9.02 -7.58
N PHE A 125 15.77 8.41 -7.39
CA PHE A 125 16.42 7.55 -8.38
C PHE A 125 16.03 6.11 -8.11
N GLY A 126 15.50 5.44 -9.11
CA GLY A 126 15.10 4.04 -9.06
C GLY A 126 15.96 3.17 -9.96
N ILE A 127 15.81 1.86 -9.80
CA ILE A 127 16.41 0.85 -10.65
C ILE A 127 15.39 0.49 -11.74
N PRO A 128 15.78 0.42 -13.03
CA PRO A 128 14.90 -0.04 -14.10
C PRO A 128 14.23 -1.38 -13.75
N ASN A 129 12.99 -1.54 -14.12
CA ASN A 129 12.14 -2.70 -13.80
C ASN A 129 11.78 -2.88 -12.31
N LYS A 130 12.15 -1.93 -11.42
CA LYS A 130 11.70 -1.90 -10.02
C LYS A 130 10.72 -0.74 -9.77
N ASN A 131 9.77 -0.56 -10.67
CA ASN A 131 8.79 0.52 -10.63
C ASN A 131 8.01 0.54 -9.33
N ARG A 132 7.65 -0.64 -8.81
CA ARG A 132 6.92 -0.77 -7.53
C ARG A 132 7.73 -0.20 -6.36
N GLN A 133 9.01 -0.52 -6.28
CA GLN A 133 9.88 -0.01 -5.24
C GLN A 133 9.99 1.52 -5.29
N LEU A 134 10.11 2.10 -6.50
CA LEU A 134 10.09 3.54 -6.69
C LEU A 134 8.77 4.16 -6.22
N ALA A 135 7.64 3.56 -6.60
CA ALA A 135 6.31 4.00 -6.17
C ALA A 135 6.14 3.97 -4.64
N HIS A 136 6.64 2.93 -3.98
CA HIS A 136 6.61 2.81 -2.52
C HIS A 136 7.44 3.92 -1.84
N TYR A 137 8.64 4.23 -2.36
CA TYR A 137 9.45 5.35 -1.82
C TYR A 137 8.78 6.71 -2.03
N ILE A 138 8.11 6.93 -3.17
CA ILE A 138 7.33 8.14 -3.40
C ILE A 138 6.18 8.23 -2.40
N SER A 139 5.45 7.12 -2.22
CA SER A 139 4.34 7.04 -1.26
C SER A 139 4.78 7.38 0.16
N ASP A 140 5.91 6.81 0.61
CA ASP A 140 6.47 7.08 1.94
C ASP A 140 6.83 8.56 2.11
N GLY A 141 7.43 9.16 1.08
CA GLY A 141 7.77 10.58 1.10
C GLY A 141 6.56 11.51 1.11
N ILE A 142 5.47 11.17 0.40
CA ILE A 142 4.21 11.92 0.45
C ILE A 142 3.56 11.76 1.82
N TYR A 143 3.49 10.52 2.32
CA TYR A 143 2.92 10.21 3.62
C TYR A 143 3.61 11.00 4.73
N GLU A 144 4.94 10.95 4.78
CA GLU A 144 5.75 11.65 5.78
C GLU A 144 5.58 13.16 5.74
N GLU A 145 5.52 13.76 4.53
CA GLU A 145 5.33 15.19 4.36
C GLU A 145 3.99 15.67 4.91
N ILE A 146 2.94 14.90 4.70
CA ILE A 146 1.57 15.30 5.06
C ILE A 146 1.28 15.01 6.53
N THR A 147 1.69 13.84 7.03
CA THR A 147 1.35 13.37 8.38
C THR A 147 2.43 13.69 9.43
N GLY A 148 3.66 13.96 8.99
CA GLY A 148 4.82 14.06 9.88
C GLY A 148 5.33 12.71 10.42
N ILE A 149 4.75 11.59 9.97
CA ILE A 149 5.09 10.23 10.39
C ILE A 149 5.77 9.52 9.22
N LYS A 150 6.82 8.74 9.51
CA LYS A 150 7.52 7.98 8.48
C LYS A 150 6.59 6.96 7.81
N GLY A 151 6.54 6.95 6.48
CA GLY A 151 5.79 5.97 5.71
C GLY A 151 6.38 4.55 5.83
N ILE A 152 5.54 3.56 5.57
CA ILE A 152 5.89 2.13 5.66
C ILE A 152 5.63 1.37 4.35
N ALA A 153 5.23 2.04 3.27
CA ALA A 153 4.91 1.38 2.00
C ALA A 153 6.12 0.65 1.39
N SER A 154 7.34 1.16 1.61
CA SER A 154 8.59 0.54 1.13
C SER A 154 9.10 -0.61 2.00
N THR A 155 8.40 -0.96 3.07
CA THR A 155 8.77 -2.08 3.95
C THR A 155 8.33 -3.43 3.37
N LYS A 156 8.77 -4.51 4.02
CA LYS A 156 8.38 -5.87 3.67
C LYS A 156 7.60 -6.50 4.82
N ILE A 157 6.65 -7.35 4.48
CA ILE A 157 5.97 -8.23 5.43
C ILE A 157 6.52 -9.64 5.33
N LEU A 158 6.49 -10.33 6.45
CA LEU A 158 6.92 -11.71 6.60
C LEU A 158 5.79 -12.48 7.26
N TYR A 159 5.36 -13.57 6.64
CA TYR A 159 4.24 -14.38 7.15
C TYR A 159 4.36 -15.83 6.72
N VAL A 160 3.56 -16.68 7.36
CA VAL A 160 3.43 -18.08 7.03
C VAL A 160 2.03 -18.34 6.49
N THR A 161 1.94 -19.11 5.42
CA THR A 161 0.67 -19.67 4.94
C THR A 161 0.67 -21.16 5.16
N GLU A 162 -0.51 -21.73 5.42
CA GLU A 162 -0.78 -23.14 5.53
C GLU A 162 -1.87 -23.49 4.51
N ASN A 163 -1.54 -24.38 3.57
CA ASN A 163 -2.47 -25.02 2.66
C ASN A 163 -2.22 -26.53 2.71
N GLU A 164 -1.64 -27.13 1.65
CA GLU A 164 -1.13 -28.51 1.68
C GLU A 164 0.19 -28.57 2.45
N ASP A 165 1.04 -27.53 2.26
CA ASP A 165 2.32 -27.33 2.93
C ASP A 165 2.37 -25.96 3.61
N PHE A 166 3.31 -25.81 4.55
CA PHE A 166 3.63 -24.54 5.20
C PHE A 166 4.63 -23.77 4.35
N LYS A 167 4.35 -22.49 4.06
CA LYS A 167 5.25 -21.63 3.30
C LYS A 167 5.58 -20.38 4.09
N LEU A 168 6.88 -20.14 4.30
CA LEU A 168 7.39 -18.89 4.82
C LEU A 168 7.57 -17.93 3.64
N ILE A 169 6.87 -16.82 3.68
CA ILE A 169 6.75 -15.87 2.56
C ILE A 169 7.19 -14.48 3.00
N VAL A 170 7.92 -13.80 2.13
CA VAL A 170 8.16 -12.36 2.19
C VAL A 170 7.46 -11.67 1.04
N ALA A 171 6.82 -10.52 1.32
CA ALA A 171 6.14 -9.72 0.30
C ALA A 171 6.38 -8.22 0.53
N ASP A 172 5.97 -7.38 -0.45
CA ASP A 172 5.84 -5.94 -0.24
C ASP A 172 4.77 -5.67 0.83
N ALA A 173 4.79 -4.52 1.47
CA ALA A 173 3.81 -4.14 2.49
C ALA A 173 2.35 -4.17 2.00
N ASP A 174 2.13 -4.15 0.68
CA ASP A 174 0.82 -4.27 0.05
C ASP A 174 0.43 -5.72 -0.33
N GLY A 175 1.21 -6.71 0.10
CA GLY A 175 0.98 -8.12 -0.17
C GLY A 175 1.37 -8.58 -1.59
N LYS A 176 2.02 -7.72 -2.38
CA LYS A 176 2.51 -8.08 -3.73
C LYS A 176 3.96 -8.54 -3.69
N ASN A 177 4.46 -9.03 -4.85
CA ASN A 177 5.83 -9.54 -4.98
C ASN A 177 6.18 -10.62 -3.95
N GLU A 178 5.27 -11.55 -3.72
CA GLU A 178 5.50 -12.68 -2.84
C GLU A 178 6.70 -13.51 -3.27
N GLN A 179 7.54 -13.85 -2.32
CA GLN A 179 8.68 -14.73 -2.48
C GLN A 179 8.64 -15.80 -1.40
N VAL A 180 8.54 -17.04 -1.81
CA VAL A 180 8.62 -18.19 -0.89
C VAL A 180 10.08 -18.34 -0.49
N LEU A 181 10.38 -18.16 0.80
CA LEU A 181 11.71 -18.36 1.37
C LEU A 181 11.95 -19.82 1.76
N LEU A 182 10.91 -20.51 2.23
CA LEU A 182 10.93 -21.89 2.65
C LEU A 182 9.56 -22.51 2.43
N GLU A 183 9.53 -23.77 2.04
CA GLU A 183 8.36 -24.64 1.97
C GLU A 183 8.65 -25.91 2.76
N SER A 184 7.70 -26.37 3.58
CA SER A 184 7.86 -27.51 4.49
C SER A 184 6.53 -28.22 4.68
N SER A 185 6.57 -29.57 4.75
CA SER A 185 5.43 -30.38 5.16
C SER A 185 5.12 -30.27 6.65
N GLU A 186 6.07 -29.76 7.43
CA GLU A 186 5.94 -29.60 8.88
C GLU A 186 5.71 -28.13 9.24
N PRO A 187 5.08 -27.83 10.38
CA PRO A 187 4.77 -26.46 10.78
C PRO A 187 5.99 -25.52 10.82
N ILE A 188 5.77 -24.31 10.30
CA ILE A 188 6.68 -23.18 10.45
C ILE A 188 5.95 -22.13 11.30
N ILE A 189 6.56 -21.71 12.40
CA ILE A 189 5.94 -20.75 13.32
C ILE A 189 6.90 -19.63 13.74
N SER A 190 6.33 -18.54 14.26
CA SER A 190 7.05 -17.40 14.86
C SER A 190 8.11 -16.79 13.96
N PRO A 191 7.83 -16.48 12.69
CA PRO A 191 8.78 -15.81 11.84
C PRO A 191 9.07 -14.39 12.35
N SER A 192 10.34 -14.00 12.35
CA SER A 192 10.78 -12.67 12.81
C SER A 192 11.95 -12.18 11.98
N TRP A 193 11.97 -10.86 11.72
CA TRP A 193 13.09 -10.18 11.09
C TRP A 193 14.24 -9.96 12.07
N SER A 194 15.48 -10.06 11.60
CA SER A 194 16.63 -9.52 12.31
C SER A 194 16.55 -7.98 12.39
N PRO A 195 17.17 -7.34 13.38
CA PRO A 195 17.13 -5.88 13.55
C PRO A 195 17.64 -5.10 12.32
N ASP A 196 18.54 -5.69 11.53
CA ASP A 196 19.06 -5.11 10.29
C ASP A 196 18.23 -5.47 9.04
N SER A 197 17.11 -6.18 9.21
CA SER A 197 16.20 -6.64 8.16
C SER A 197 16.85 -7.49 7.06
N LYS A 198 18.00 -8.14 7.34
CA LYS A 198 18.75 -8.96 6.36
C LYS A 198 18.54 -10.45 6.53
N LYS A 199 18.06 -10.88 7.68
CA LYS A 199 17.86 -12.29 8.03
C LYS A 199 16.47 -12.47 8.63
N VAL A 200 16.01 -13.72 8.55
CA VAL A 200 14.77 -14.17 9.15
C VAL A 200 15.10 -15.31 10.13
N ALA A 201 14.54 -15.26 11.33
CA ALA A 201 14.49 -16.36 12.26
C ALA A 201 13.08 -16.94 12.27
N TYR A 202 12.96 -18.26 12.38
CA TYR A 202 11.70 -18.98 12.47
C TYR A 202 11.91 -20.28 13.23
N VAL A 203 10.83 -20.90 13.66
CA VAL A 203 10.85 -22.25 14.25
C VAL A 203 10.28 -23.22 13.23
N SER A 204 10.98 -24.34 12.98
CA SER A 204 10.57 -25.43 12.11
C SER A 204 10.53 -26.74 12.89
N PHE A 205 9.60 -27.60 12.54
CA PHE A 205 9.44 -28.95 13.14
C PHE A 205 9.97 -30.08 12.24
N GLU A 206 10.65 -29.77 11.13
CA GLU A 206 11.17 -30.75 10.16
C GLU A 206 12.12 -31.80 10.76
N THR A 207 12.86 -31.44 11.80
CA THR A 207 13.81 -32.37 12.45
C THR A 207 13.23 -33.11 13.63
N GLY A 208 11.93 -32.98 13.89
CA GLY A 208 11.26 -33.54 15.08
C GLY A 208 11.55 -32.75 16.36
N MET A 209 10.84 -33.12 17.43
CA MET A 209 11.11 -32.64 18.80
C MET A 209 12.17 -33.47 19.46
#